data_3a5b608a46e74ed38573e0382cabadb1
#
_entry.id   3a5b608a46e74ed38573e0382cabadb1
#
_cell.length_a   1.000
_cell.length_b   1.000
_cell.length_c   1.000
_cell.angle_alpha   90.00
_cell.angle_beta   90.00
_cell.angle_gamma   90.00
#
_symmetry.space_group_name_H-M   'P 1'
#
loop_
_entity.id
_entity.type
_entity.pdbx_description
1 polymer ?
#
loop_
_entity_poly.entity_id
_entity_poly.type
_entity_poly.pdbx_seq_one_letter_code
_entity_poly.pdbx_strand_id
1 'polypeptide(L)' 'MEVSQIIKLEQIREKITEAIKHCGFTQSHLASLLGVSQQTVSHYLKGDKMPALDTFANLCKILDLDPAELLCIKDVN' A
#
# COMPACT_ATOMS: atom_id res chain seq x y z
N MET A 1 -3.41 -17.69 22.15
CA MET A 1 -3.47 -16.82 20.97
C MET A 1 -4.64 -15.88 21.08
N GLU A 2 -4.41 -14.61 20.88
CA GLU A 2 -5.43 -13.57 21.04
C GLU A 2 -6.18 -13.33 19.75
N VAL A 3 -7.48 -13.62 19.74
CA VAL A 3 -8.30 -13.33 18.55
C VAL A 3 -8.54 -11.85 18.37
N SER A 4 -8.30 -11.05 19.41
CA SER A 4 -8.42 -9.60 19.30
C SER A 4 -7.34 -8.99 18.41
N GLN A 5 -6.38 -9.81 17.98
CA GLN A 5 -5.27 -9.38 17.13
C GLN A 5 -5.61 -9.48 15.63
N ILE A 6 -6.87 -9.56 15.29
CA ILE A 6 -7.28 -9.63 13.89
C ILE A 6 -6.93 -8.33 13.19
N ILE A 7 -6.26 -8.46 12.05
CA ILE A 7 -5.86 -7.32 11.24
C ILE A 7 -7.07 -6.78 10.49
N LYS A 8 -7.22 -5.47 10.48
CA LYS A 8 -8.32 -4.81 9.79
C LYS A 8 -7.83 -4.09 8.55
N LEU A 9 -8.73 -3.97 7.58
CA LEU A 9 -8.39 -3.38 6.29
C LEU A 9 -7.90 -1.93 6.42
N GLU A 10 -8.47 -1.17 7.33
CA GLU A 10 -8.05 0.22 7.51
C GLU A 10 -6.61 0.33 8.03
N GLN A 11 -6.13 -0.66 8.77
CA GLN A 11 -4.73 -0.68 9.20
C GLN A 11 -3.81 -0.84 8.00
N ILE A 12 -4.18 -1.73 7.09
CA ILE A 12 -3.42 -1.96 5.87
C ILE A 12 -3.47 -0.72 4.98
N ARG A 13 -4.65 -0.11 4.87
CA ARG A 13 -4.84 1.09 4.06
C ARG A 13 -3.93 2.21 4.52
N GLU A 14 -3.84 2.43 5.82
CA GLU A 14 -2.97 3.46 6.37
C GLU A 14 -1.51 3.23 6.01
N LYS A 15 -1.07 1.98 6.09
CA LYS A 15 0.31 1.63 5.75
C LYS A 15 0.60 1.90 4.28
N ILE A 16 -0.33 1.54 3.41
CA ILE A 16 -0.18 1.76 1.97
C ILE A 16 -0.16 3.25 1.67
N THR A 17 -1.09 4.01 2.25
CA THR A 17 -1.16 5.45 2.06
C THR A 17 0.14 6.13 2.48
N GLU A 18 0.66 5.76 3.64
CA GLU A 18 1.92 6.32 4.13
C GLU A 18 3.09 5.98 3.20
N ALA A 19 3.14 4.73 2.74
CA ALA A 19 4.21 4.30 1.85
C ALA A 19 4.20 5.11 0.55
N ILE A 20 3.03 5.32 -0.02
CA ILE A 20 2.91 6.09 -1.26
C ILE A 20 3.24 7.56 -1.02
N LYS A 21 2.78 8.09 0.10
CA LYS A 21 3.00 9.49 0.44
C LYS A 21 4.49 9.82 0.54
N HIS A 22 5.28 8.88 1.02
CA HIS A 22 6.71 9.10 1.26
C HIS A 22 7.61 8.39 0.25
N CYS A 23 7.07 7.96 -0.89
CA CYS A 23 7.83 7.16 -1.85
C CYS A 23 8.80 7.98 -2.71
N GLY A 24 8.63 9.29 -2.77
CA GLY A 24 9.50 10.14 -3.57
C GLY A 24 9.12 10.27 -5.02
N PHE A 25 8.16 9.49 -5.50
CA PHE A 25 7.67 9.60 -6.88
C PHE A 25 6.46 10.53 -6.92
N THR A 26 6.28 11.21 -8.07
CA THR A 26 5.02 11.92 -8.31
C THR A 26 3.92 10.88 -8.54
N GLN A 27 2.67 11.32 -8.35
CA GLN A 27 1.53 10.44 -8.60
C GLN A 27 1.52 9.94 -10.04
N SER A 28 1.84 10.82 -10.98
CA SER A 28 1.87 10.48 -12.39
C SER A 28 2.93 9.43 -12.70
N HIS A 29 4.12 9.61 -12.14
CA HIS A 29 5.22 8.66 -12.36
C HIS A 29 4.89 7.31 -11.74
N LEU A 30 4.40 7.31 -10.51
CA LEU A 30 4.05 6.05 -9.84
C LEU A 30 2.94 5.33 -10.60
N ALA A 31 1.94 6.07 -11.07
CA ALA A 31 0.86 5.50 -11.87
C ALA A 31 1.40 4.82 -13.11
N SER A 32 2.34 5.47 -13.79
CA SER A 32 2.97 4.90 -14.98
C SER A 32 3.69 3.59 -14.66
N LEU A 33 4.44 3.58 -13.56
CA LEU A 33 5.18 2.40 -13.14
C LEU A 33 4.25 1.24 -12.77
N LEU A 34 3.12 1.56 -12.17
CA LEU A 34 2.14 0.55 -11.75
C LEU A 34 1.20 0.12 -12.87
N GLY A 35 1.16 0.86 -13.96
CA GLY A 35 0.23 0.57 -15.03
C GLY A 35 -1.21 0.93 -14.70
N VAL A 36 -1.41 1.93 -13.86
CA VAL A 36 -2.74 2.43 -13.50
C VAL A 36 -2.83 3.90 -13.82
N SER A 37 -4.03 4.48 -13.71
CA SER A 37 -4.20 5.91 -13.97
C SER A 37 -3.70 6.73 -12.78
N GLN A 38 -3.33 7.99 -13.04
CA GLN A 38 -2.95 8.90 -11.98
C GLN A 38 -4.10 9.09 -10.99
N GLN A 39 -5.32 9.11 -11.50
CA GLN A 39 -6.51 9.23 -10.66
C GLN A 39 -6.60 8.06 -9.68
N THR A 40 -6.23 6.86 -10.13
CA THR A 40 -6.23 5.69 -9.27
C THR A 40 -5.24 5.87 -8.11
N VAL A 41 -4.04 6.36 -8.41
CA VAL A 41 -3.04 6.62 -7.36
C VAL A 41 -3.56 7.67 -6.39
N SER A 42 -4.23 8.70 -6.90
CA SER A 42 -4.84 9.72 -6.07
C SER A 42 -5.84 9.11 -5.08
N HIS A 43 -6.64 8.15 -5.55
CA HIS A 43 -7.60 7.46 -4.68
C HIS A 43 -6.92 6.61 -3.63
N TYR A 44 -5.79 5.98 -3.97
CA TYR A 44 -5.00 5.26 -2.96
C TYR A 44 -4.55 6.21 -1.86
N LEU A 45 -4.10 7.41 -2.25
CA LEU A 45 -3.63 8.41 -1.28
C LEU A 45 -4.75 8.94 -0.40
N LYS A 46 -5.96 9.04 -0.94
CA LYS A 46 -7.12 9.48 -0.16
C LYS A 46 -7.64 8.38 0.75
N GLY A 47 -7.24 7.14 0.50
CA GLY A 47 -7.68 6.01 1.29
C GLY A 47 -9.07 5.51 0.93
N ASP A 48 -9.62 5.92 -0.21
CA ASP A 48 -10.94 5.49 -0.62
C ASP A 48 -10.90 4.38 -1.68
N LYS A 49 -9.70 3.87 -1.99
CA LYS A 49 -9.54 2.75 -2.90
C LYS A 49 -8.31 1.94 -2.49
N MET A 50 -8.47 0.62 -2.48
CA MET A 50 -7.38 -0.29 -2.19
C MET A 50 -6.82 -0.86 -3.48
N PRO A 51 -5.49 -1.00 -3.59
CA PRO A 51 -4.91 -1.66 -4.75
C PRO A 51 -5.34 -3.13 -4.80
N ALA A 52 -5.55 -3.64 -6.01
CA ALA A 52 -5.72 -5.08 -6.20
C ALA A 52 -4.44 -5.80 -5.79
N LEU A 53 -4.53 -7.10 -5.57
CA LEU A 53 -3.39 -7.87 -5.06
C LEU A 53 -2.16 -7.76 -5.96
N ASP A 54 -2.35 -7.83 -7.28
CA ASP A 54 -1.24 -7.72 -8.21
C ASP A 54 -0.65 -6.31 -8.19
N THR A 55 -1.48 -5.29 -8.11
CA THR A 55 -1.01 -3.91 -8.00
C THR A 55 -0.25 -3.72 -6.68
N PHE A 56 -0.75 -4.31 -5.61
CA PHE A 56 -0.09 -4.26 -4.32
C PHE A 56 1.29 -4.92 -4.39
N ALA A 57 1.38 -6.08 -5.03
CA ALA A 57 2.66 -6.77 -5.18
C ALA A 57 3.65 -5.92 -5.97
N ASN A 58 3.19 -5.29 -7.05
CA ASN A 58 4.04 -4.43 -7.86
C ASN A 58 4.46 -3.17 -7.11
N LEU A 59 3.56 -2.63 -6.29
CA LEU A 59 3.88 -1.48 -5.45
C LEU A 59 5.02 -1.82 -4.50
N CYS A 60 4.95 -2.97 -3.85
CA CYS A 60 5.99 -3.40 -2.93
C CYS A 60 7.31 -3.59 -3.66
N LYS A 61 7.26 -4.13 -4.87
CA LYS A 61 8.46 -4.38 -5.66
C LYS A 61 9.10 -3.07 -6.12
N ILE A 62 8.28 -2.14 -6.63
CA ILE A 62 8.77 -0.86 -7.16
C ILE A 62 9.33 0.01 -6.06
N LEU A 63 8.67 0.05 -4.91
CA LEU A 63 9.08 0.92 -3.80
C LEU A 63 9.97 0.20 -2.80
N ASP A 64 10.32 -1.05 -3.07
CA ASP A 64 11.17 -1.85 -2.19
C ASP A 64 10.59 -1.92 -0.77
N LEU A 65 9.31 -2.26 -0.68
CA LEU A 65 8.62 -2.35 0.58
C LEU A 65 8.47 -3.79 1.01
N ASP A 66 8.42 -3.99 2.33
CA ASP A 66 8.17 -5.30 2.91
C ASP A 66 6.66 -5.53 2.95
N PRO A 67 6.12 -6.44 2.13
CA PRO A 67 4.66 -6.66 2.12
C PRO A 67 4.14 -7.13 3.47
N ALA A 68 4.93 -7.87 4.24
CA ALA A 68 4.49 -8.31 5.56
C ALA A 68 4.27 -7.12 6.50
N GLU A 69 5.09 -6.09 6.36
CA GLU A 69 4.93 -4.89 7.17
C GLU A 69 3.68 -4.13 6.77
N LEU A 70 3.44 -4.00 5.47
CA LEU A 70 2.27 -3.29 4.97
C LEU A 70 0.99 -4.03 5.32
N LEU A 71 1.04 -5.35 5.32
CA LEU A 71 -0.12 -6.18 5.66
C LEU A 71 -0.29 -6.36 7.16
N CYS A 72 0.58 -5.74 7.96
CA CYS A 72 0.49 -5.77 9.43
C CYS A 72 0.68 -7.17 10.01
N ILE A 73 1.35 -8.06 9.27
CA ILE A 73 1.58 -9.42 9.73
C ILE A 73 3.03 -9.67 10.11
N LYS A 74 3.86 -8.62 10.02
CA LYS A 74 5.25 -8.75 10.39
C LYS A 74 5.38 -8.81 11.90
N ASP A 75 6.13 -9.78 12.37
CA ASP A 75 6.40 -9.93 13.79
C ASP A 75 7.45 -8.91 14.19
N VAL A 76 7.17 -8.15 15.25
CA VAL A 76 8.07 -7.08 15.68
C VAL A 76 8.98 -7.47 16.82
N ASN A 77 9.00 -8.71 17.18
CA ASN A 77 9.87 -9.18 18.27
C ASN A 77 11.33 -9.26 17.86
#